data_10d28e0bc0e4094c7cd526688b7ee342
#
_entry.id   10d28e0bc0e4094c7cd526688b7ee342
#
_cell.length_a   1.000
_cell.length_b   1.000
_cell.length_c   1.000
_cell.angle_alpha   90.00
_cell.angle_beta   90.00
_cell.angle_gamma   90.00
#
_symmetry.space_group_name_H-M   'P 1'
#
loop_
_entity.id
_entity.type
_entity.pdbx_description
1 polymer ?
#
loop_
_entity_poly.entity_id
_entity_poly.type
_entity_poly.pdbx_seq_one_letter_code
_entity_poly.pdbx_strand_id
1 'polypeptide(L)'
;MTVRRRAPGRIPDMTPAQRRFTTQWGMIIAVDHRGRMRWMRKLGKRVAGIEQLENGNLFVHDTESCSREIDMAGETVRAWYAKQRPQGAFDGGIAVDVRSLHHQPHQMPNGNFLALSGHSRHVKDWPASVHEPDRVRADREIVGDMVVEFAASGEVMWSWDSFDHLDPYRIGYDALDAYWHVRGFPGAADWT
;
A
#
# COMPACT_ATOMS: atom_id res chain seq x y z
N MET A 1 -30.21 -21.67 -2.64
CA MET A 1 -28.80 -22.05 -2.68
C MET A 1 -28.25 -21.86 -1.27
N THR A 2 -28.06 -22.97 -0.55
CA THR A 2 -27.71 -22.92 0.89
C THR A 2 -26.23 -22.63 1.03
N VAL A 3 -25.88 -21.44 1.48
CA VAL A 3 -24.50 -21.09 1.84
C VAL A 3 -24.18 -21.85 3.13
N ARG A 4 -23.41 -22.91 3.07
CA ARG A 4 -22.85 -23.53 4.26
C ARG A 4 -21.83 -22.58 4.85
N ARG A 5 -22.12 -22.02 6.04
CA ARG A 5 -21.13 -21.36 6.87
C ARG A 5 -20.07 -22.40 7.26
N ARG A 6 -18.86 -22.25 6.74
CA ARG A 6 -17.70 -23.02 7.17
C ARG A 6 -16.94 -22.21 8.22
N ALA A 7 -16.20 -22.92 9.08
CA ALA A 7 -15.41 -22.33 10.15
C ALA A 7 -14.51 -21.20 9.64
N PRO A 8 -14.32 -20.12 10.43
CA PRO A 8 -13.49 -19.00 10.04
C PRO A 8 -12.03 -19.45 9.84
N GLY A 9 -11.41 -19.03 8.78
CA GLY A 9 -9.96 -19.01 8.71
C GLY A 9 -9.26 -19.71 7.55
N ARG A 10 -9.91 -20.50 6.69
CA ARG A 10 -9.22 -21.08 5.52
C ARG A 10 -10.15 -21.18 4.30
N ILE A 11 -9.65 -20.77 3.15
CA ILE A 11 -10.22 -21.20 1.87
C ILE A 11 -9.94 -22.70 1.77
N PRO A 12 -10.98 -23.56 1.78
CA PRO A 12 -10.78 -25.00 1.85
C PRO A 12 -10.06 -25.52 0.61
N ASP A 13 -9.31 -26.58 0.81
CA ASP A 13 -8.68 -27.38 -0.25
C ASP A 13 -7.64 -26.68 -1.12
N MET A 14 -7.01 -25.62 -0.62
CA MET A 14 -5.93 -24.92 -1.33
C MET A 14 -4.73 -24.68 -0.42
N THR A 15 -3.53 -25.05 -0.89
CA THR A 15 -2.29 -24.59 -0.26
C THR A 15 -2.10 -23.10 -0.52
N PRO A 16 -1.32 -22.37 0.29
CA PRO A 16 -1.00 -20.96 0.03
C PRO A 16 -0.49 -20.69 -1.39
N ALA A 17 0.33 -21.59 -1.94
CA ALA A 17 0.85 -21.51 -3.31
C ALA A 17 -0.21 -21.69 -4.40
N GLN A 18 -1.38 -22.24 -4.10
CA GLN A 18 -2.46 -22.49 -5.05
C GLN A 18 -3.50 -21.38 -5.06
N ARG A 19 -3.38 -20.38 -4.17
CA ARG A 19 -4.31 -19.27 -4.08
C ARG A 19 -3.81 -18.11 -4.92
N ARG A 20 -4.67 -17.58 -5.76
CA ARG A 20 -4.44 -16.35 -6.49
C ARG A 20 -5.56 -15.39 -6.21
N PHE A 21 -5.21 -14.18 -5.83
CA PHE A 21 -6.14 -13.08 -5.60
C PHE A 21 -5.93 -12.02 -6.67
N THR A 22 -7.00 -11.39 -7.09
CA THR A 22 -6.96 -10.23 -7.98
C THR A 22 -7.72 -9.09 -7.34
N THR A 23 -7.21 -7.88 -7.53
CA THR A 23 -7.63 -6.68 -6.80
C THR A 23 -8.25 -5.62 -7.70
N GLN A 24 -8.46 -5.91 -8.98
CA GLN A 24 -9.06 -4.94 -9.89
C GLN A 24 -10.54 -4.71 -9.57
N TRP A 25 -11.03 -3.50 -9.80
CA TRP A 25 -12.44 -3.11 -9.69
C TRP A 25 -13.02 -3.15 -8.27
N GLY A 26 -12.18 -3.08 -7.24
CA GLY A 26 -12.66 -3.13 -5.85
C GLY A 26 -13.27 -4.48 -5.47
N MET A 27 -12.83 -5.54 -6.13
CA MET A 27 -13.21 -6.92 -5.82
C MET A 27 -11.98 -7.75 -5.50
N ILE A 28 -12.14 -8.65 -4.53
CA ILE A 28 -11.18 -9.72 -4.26
C ILE A 28 -11.80 -11.02 -4.75
N ILE A 29 -11.04 -11.77 -5.53
CA ILE A 29 -11.46 -13.06 -6.07
C ILE A 29 -10.39 -14.08 -5.72
N ALA A 30 -10.79 -15.19 -5.08
CA ALA A 30 -9.94 -16.35 -4.89
C ALA A 30 -10.27 -17.40 -5.93
N VAL A 31 -9.25 -17.85 -6.66
CA VAL A 31 -9.35 -18.89 -7.66
C VAL A 31 -8.47 -20.09 -7.28
N ASP A 32 -8.93 -21.30 -7.60
CA ASP A 32 -8.13 -22.51 -7.43
C ASP A 32 -7.11 -22.69 -8.58
N HIS A 33 -6.27 -23.73 -8.49
CA HIS A 33 -5.26 -24.08 -9.50
C HIS A 33 -5.85 -24.40 -10.88
N ARG A 34 -7.18 -24.62 -10.98
CA ARG A 34 -7.90 -24.83 -12.23
C ARG A 34 -8.60 -23.58 -12.74
N GLY A 35 -8.35 -22.42 -12.12
CA GLY A 35 -8.99 -21.15 -12.48
C GLY A 35 -10.45 -21.02 -12.03
N ARG A 36 -10.98 -21.93 -11.20
CA ARG A 36 -12.37 -21.86 -10.75
C ARG A 36 -12.47 -20.89 -9.57
N MET A 37 -13.44 -19.97 -9.63
CA MET A 37 -13.75 -19.06 -8.53
C MET A 37 -14.22 -19.86 -7.30
N ARG A 38 -13.54 -19.66 -6.18
CA ARG A 38 -13.84 -20.33 -4.90
C ARG A 38 -14.45 -19.38 -3.88
N TRP A 39 -14.11 -18.11 -3.99
CA TRP A 39 -14.59 -17.07 -3.11
C TRP A 39 -14.49 -15.70 -3.81
N MET A 40 -15.38 -14.77 -3.47
CA MET A 40 -15.38 -13.41 -3.98
C MET A 40 -15.93 -12.45 -2.93
N ARG A 41 -15.32 -11.27 -2.83
CA ARG A 41 -15.86 -10.16 -2.04
C ARG A 41 -15.70 -8.85 -2.79
N LYS A 42 -16.76 -8.07 -2.85
CA LYS A 42 -16.74 -6.70 -3.34
C LYS A 42 -16.50 -5.76 -2.15
N LEU A 43 -15.48 -4.90 -2.25
CA LEU A 43 -15.09 -3.95 -1.21
C LEU A 43 -15.55 -2.52 -1.53
N GLY A 44 -16.01 -2.28 -2.75
CA GLY A 44 -16.50 -0.97 -3.17
C GLY A 44 -15.42 0.05 -3.53
N LYS A 45 -14.15 -0.21 -3.16
CA LYS A 45 -12.99 0.63 -3.46
C LYS A 45 -11.92 -0.21 -4.15
N ARG A 46 -11.07 0.44 -4.95
CA ARG A 46 -9.92 -0.23 -5.56
C ARG A 46 -9.01 -0.78 -4.47
N VAL A 47 -8.52 -2.00 -4.66
CA VAL A 47 -7.56 -2.66 -3.78
C VAL A 47 -6.18 -2.58 -4.42
N ALA A 48 -5.21 -2.03 -3.70
CA ALA A 48 -3.84 -1.87 -4.17
C ALA A 48 -2.93 -3.04 -3.75
N GLY A 49 -3.28 -3.72 -2.65
CA GLY A 49 -2.53 -4.87 -2.15
C GLY A 49 -3.40 -5.81 -1.35
N ILE A 50 -3.01 -7.08 -1.32
CA ILE A 50 -3.69 -8.11 -0.53
C ILE A 50 -2.69 -9.16 -0.07
N GLU A 51 -2.78 -9.54 1.20
CA GLU A 51 -2.02 -10.62 1.80
C GLU A 51 -2.93 -11.49 2.64
N GLN A 52 -2.70 -12.79 2.68
CA GLN A 52 -3.35 -13.65 3.64
C GLN A 52 -2.51 -13.77 4.91
N LEU A 53 -3.10 -13.38 6.04
CA LEU A 53 -2.49 -13.44 7.35
C LEU A 53 -2.42 -14.89 7.88
N GLU A 54 -1.58 -15.14 8.87
CA GLU A 54 -1.45 -16.45 9.50
C GLU A 54 -2.75 -16.97 10.11
N ASN A 55 -3.60 -16.07 10.62
CA ASN A 55 -4.92 -16.42 11.16
C ASN A 55 -5.96 -16.75 10.07
N GLY A 56 -5.58 -16.65 8.80
CA GLY A 56 -6.43 -16.94 7.64
C GLY A 56 -7.25 -15.76 7.12
N ASN A 57 -7.28 -14.63 7.83
CA ASN A 57 -7.89 -13.38 7.36
C ASN A 57 -7.08 -12.77 6.21
N LEU A 58 -7.67 -11.80 5.54
CA LEU A 58 -7.00 -11.06 4.47
C LEU A 58 -6.63 -9.67 4.97
N PHE A 59 -5.37 -9.29 4.81
CA PHE A 59 -4.90 -7.93 4.98
C PHE A 59 -4.97 -7.23 3.64
N VAL A 60 -5.77 -6.19 3.57
CA VAL A 60 -6.13 -5.52 2.32
C VAL A 60 -5.73 -4.06 2.43
N HIS A 61 -5.01 -3.57 1.43
CA HIS A 61 -4.70 -2.15 1.29
C HIS A 61 -5.57 -1.54 0.20
N ASP A 62 -6.27 -0.47 0.51
CA ASP A 62 -7.00 0.33 -0.47
C ASP A 62 -6.20 1.57 -0.90
N THR A 63 -6.67 2.26 -1.92
CA THR A 63 -5.95 3.41 -2.50
C THR A 63 -6.07 4.70 -1.69
N GLU A 64 -6.74 4.67 -0.55
CA GLU A 64 -7.02 5.86 0.26
C GLU A 64 -6.18 5.92 1.54
N SER A 65 -4.97 5.37 1.49
CA SER A 65 -4.06 5.31 2.65
C SER A 65 -4.65 4.59 3.86
N CYS A 66 -5.44 3.56 3.60
CA CYS A 66 -6.04 2.71 4.60
C CYS A 66 -5.74 1.24 4.32
N SER A 67 -5.46 0.50 5.38
CA SER A 67 -5.33 -0.95 5.36
C SER A 67 -6.33 -1.55 6.33
N ARG A 68 -6.84 -2.74 6.02
CA ARG A 68 -7.79 -3.43 6.88
C ARG A 68 -7.61 -4.93 6.85
N GLU A 69 -7.83 -5.53 7.97
CA GLU A 69 -8.01 -6.96 8.10
C GLU A 69 -9.48 -7.29 7.90
N ILE A 70 -9.76 -8.18 6.96
CA ILE A 70 -11.10 -8.70 6.72
C ILE A 70 -11.12 -10.21 6.94
N ASP A 71 -12.19 -10.71 7.50
CA ASP A 71 -12.40 -12.15 7.63
C ASP A 71 -12.92 -12.79 6.33
N MET A 72 -13.08 -14.09 6.33
CA MET A 72 -13.58 -14.81 5.17
C MET A 72 -15.10 -14.60 4.92
N ALA A 73 -15.83 -13.99 5.85
CA ALA A 73 -17.19 -13.48 5.62
C ALA A 73 -17.14 -12.11 4.92
N GLY A 74 -15.96 -11.47 4.88
CA GLY A 74 -15.70 -10.17 4.30
C GLY A 74 -16.00 -9.02 5.25
N GLU A 75 -16.13 -9.30 6.55
CA GLU A 75 -16.32 -8.27 7.56
C GLU A 75 -14.96 -7.71 7.99
N THR A 76 -14.93 -6.39 8.23
CA THR A 76 -13.72 -5.73 8.72
C THR A 76 -13.52 -6.06 10.19
N VAL A 77 -12.40 -6.70 10.50
CA VAL A 77 -11.99 -7.06 11.87
C VAL A 77 -11.25 -5.90 12.52
N ARG A 78 -10.32 -5.30 11.77
CA ARG A 78 -9.52 -4.13 12.17
C ARG A 78 -9.22 -3.27 10.94
N ALA A 79 -9.00 -1.98 11.15
CA ALA A 79 -8.56 -1.08 10.09
C ALA A 79 -7.52 -0.10 10.62
N TRP A 80 -6.53 0.21 9.79
CA TRP A 80 -5.51 1.21 10.05
C TRP A 80 -5.53 2.27 8.98
N TYR A 81 -5.26 3.50 9.34
CA TYR A 81 -5.18 4.61 8.40
C TYR A 81 -3.98 5.53 8.69
N ALA A 82 -3.46 6.13 7.65
CA ALA A 82 -2.43 7.15 7.79
C ALA A 82 -3.01 8.40 8.45
N LYS A 83 -2.50 8.79 9.62
CA LYS A 83 -3.00 9.90 10.45
C LYS A 83 -3.03 11.23 9.70
N GLN A 84 -2.07 11.45 8.79
CA GLN A 84 -2.00 12.67 7.98
C GLN A 84 -2.91 12.62 6.73
N ARG A 85 -3.62 11.50 6.51
CA ARG A 85 -4.65 11.33 5.45
C ARG A 85 -5.91 10.68 6.02
N PRO A 86 -6.64 11.38 6.90
CA PRO A 86 -7.81 10.82 7.59
C PRO A 86 -8.99 10.50 6.67
N GLN A 87 -8.94 10.89 5.39
CA GLN A 87 -9.98 10.56 4.40
C GLN A 87 -10.13 9.05 4.17
N GLY A 88 -9.09 8.26 4.49
CA GLY A 88 -9.14 6.81 4.46
C GLY A 88 -9.65 6.16 5.75
N ALA A 89 -9.91 6.95 6.79
CA ALA A 89 -10.29 6.41 8.09
C ALA A 89 -11.65 5.67 8.06
N PHE A 90 -11.70 4.57 8.79
CA PHE A 90 -12.93 3.87 9.12
C PHE A 90 -13.39 4.23 10.53
N ASP A 91 -14.67 4.11 10.80
CA ASP A 91 -15.19 4.22 12.17
C ASP A 91 -14.51 3.15 13.04
N GLY A 92 -13.90 3.59 14.14
CA GLY A 92 -13.09 2.71 15.00
C GLY A 92 -11.75 2.32 14.41
N GLY A 93 -11.30 2.94 13.33
CA GLY A 93 -10.00 2.70 12.72
C GLY A 93 -8.84 3.20 13.60
N ILE A 94 -7.70 2.55 13.46
CA ILE A 94 -6.48 2.80 14.22
C ILE A 94 -5.59 3.75 13.42
N ALA A 95 -5.22 4.89 14.00
CA ALA A 95 -4.31 5.83 13.37
C ALA A 95 -2.87 5.32 13.45
N VAL A 96 -2.16 5.33 12.32
CA VAL A 96 -0.71 5.15 12.25
C VAL A 96 -0.10 6.52 11.96
N ASP A 97 0.88 6.95 12.74
CA ASP A 97 1.46 8.29 12.62
C ASP A 97 2.44 8.40 11.45
N VAL A 98 1.88 8.31 10.25
CA VAL A 98 2.58 8.41 8.97
C VAL A 98 1.81 9.33 8.01
N ARG A 99 2.48 9.80 6.96
CA ARG A 99 1.89 10.66 5.94
C ARG A 99 0.91 9.91 5.04
N SER A 100 1.24 8.69 4.67
CA SER A 100 0.43 7.83 3.82
C SER A 100 0.73 6.37 4.11
N LEU A 101 -0.15 5.50 3.66
CA LEU A 101 0.11 4.07 3.50
C LEU A 101 -0.11 3.76 2.02
N HIS A 102 0.83 3.09 1.37
CA HIS A 102 0.68 2.73 -0.03
C HIS A 102 1.33 1.38 -0.36
N HIS A 103 0.97 0.83 -1.51
CA HIS A 103 1.33 -0.52 -1.92
C HIS A 103 0.84 -1.59 -0.93
N GLN A 104 1.39 -2.78 -0.99
CA GLN A 104 0.97 -3.89 -0.15
C GLN A 104 1.77 -3.89 1.15
N PRO A 105 1.12 -3.70 2.32
CA PRO A 105 1.77 -3.95 3.59
C PRO A 105 1.98 -5.45 3.79
N HIS A 106 2.93 -5.81 4.65
CA HIS A 106 3.29 -7.18 4.96
C HIS A 106 3.24 -7.43 6.46
N GLN A 107 2.61 -8.52 6.90
CA GLN A 107 2.65 -8.93 8.29
C GLN A 107 3.98 -9.63 8.60
N MET A 108 4.68 -9.10 9.59
CA MET A 108 5.94 -9.65 10.06
C MET A 108 5.72 -10.80 11.07
N PRO A 109 6.71 -11.70 11.27
CA PRO A 109 6.59 -12.82 12.22
C PRO A 109 6.35 -12.39 13.67
N ASN A 110 6.72 -11.16 14.06
CA ASN A 110 6.44 -10.59 15.36
C ASN A 110 5.01 -10.05 15.53
N GLY A 111 4.18 -10.15 14.49
CA GLY A 111 2.81 -9.65 14.46
C GLY A 111 2.66 -8.17 14.08
N ASN A 112 3.75 -7.44 13.90
CA ASN A 112 3.75 -6.08 13.39
C ASN A 112 3.53 -6.07 11.86
N PHE A 113 3.37 -4.88 11.31
CA PHE A 113 3.18 -4.69 9.88
C PHE A 113 4.28 -3.81 9.31
N LEU A 114 4.86 -4.24 8.19
CA LEU A 114 5.77 -3.45 7.38
C LEU A 114 4.99 -2.81 6.24
N ALA A 115 5.14 -1.51 6.04
CA ALA A 115 4.44 -0.76 4.99
C ALA A 115 5.33 0.33 4.39
N LEU A 116 4.91 0.85 3.25
CA LEU A 116 5.50 2.05 2.65
C LEU A 116 4.65 3.28 2.99
N SER A 117 5.35 4.38 3.24
CA SER A 117 4.76 5.71 3.43
C SER A 117 5.52 6.73 2.61
N GLY A 118 4.82 7.61 1.92
CA GLY A 118 5.47 8.73 1.25
C GLY A 118 6.03 9.73 2.25
N HIS A 119 7.20 10.26 1.96
CA HIS A 119 7.80 11.39 2.66
C HIS A 119 8.23 12.44 1.65
N SER A 120 8.12 13.73 1.97
CA SER A 120 8.64 14.77 1.08
C SER A 120 9.70 15.60 1.77
N ARG A 121 10.72 15.98 0.98
CA ARG A 121 11.81 16.82 1.41
C ARG A 121 12.06 17.91 0.37
N HIS A 122 12.30 19.13 0.84
CA HIS A 122 12.74 20.22 -0.02
C HIS A 122 14.20 20.02 -0.40
N VAL A 123 14.47 19.84 -1.69
CA VAL A 123 15.81 19.63 -2.24
C VAL A 123 16.17 20.81 -3.12
N LYS A 124 17.33 21.42 -2.84
CA LYS A 124 17.85 22.54 -3.61
C LYS A 124 18.50 22.05 -4.90
N ASP A 125 18.47 22.92 -5.90
CA ASP A 125 19.20 22.68 -7.15
C ASP A 125 18.89 21.33 -7.79
N TRP A 126 17.62 20.91 -7.74
CA TRP A 126 17.15 19.64 -8.30
C TRP A 126 17.13 19.69 -9.83
N PRO A 127 17.55 18.65 -10.55
CA PRO A 127 17.44 18.58 -12.00
C PRO A 127 15.99 18.75 -12.47
N ALA A 128 15.75 19.68 -13.39
CA ALA A 128 14.40 20.01 -13.84
C ALA A 128 13.90 19.11 -14.99
N SER A 129 14.79 18.42 -15.66
CA SER A 129 14.47 17.51 -16.76
C SER A 129 15.54 16.43 -16.93
N VAL A 130 15.12 15.27 -17.38
CA VAL A 130 15.99 14.16 -17.81
C VAL A 130 16.44 14.29 -19.24
N HIS A 131 15.60 14.91 -20.08
CA HIS A 131 15.84 15.02 -21.52
C HIS A 131 16.68 16.23 -21.88
N GLU A 132 16.76 17.19 -20.95
CA GLU A 132 17.47 18.45 -21.15
C GLU A 132 18.46 18.66 -19.98
N PRO A 133 19.68 18.08 -20.04
CA PRO A 133 20.64 18.16 -18.96
C PRO A 133 21.12 19.61 -18.67
N ASP A 134 21.02 20.48 -19.66
CA ASP A 134 21.40 21.91 -19.55
C ASP A 134 20.23 22.78 -19.05
N ARG A 135 19.06 22.21 -18.80
CA ARG A 135 17.93 22.96 -18.27
C ARG A 135 18.23 23.43 -16.85
N VAL A 136 17.75 24.61 -16.54
CA VAL A 136 17.94 25.25 -15.23
C VAL A 136 17.44 24.32 -14.12
N ARG A 137 18.32 24.01 -13.20
CA ARG A 137 18.00 23.28 -11.96
C ARG A 137 17.17 24.19 -11.05
N ALA A 138 16.33 23.62 -10.23
CA ALA A 138 15.44 24.39 -9.37
C ALA A 138 15.27 23.74 -8.00
N ASP A 139 14.99 24.56 -6.99
CA ASP A 139 14.58 24.08 -5.69
C ASP A 139 13.18 23.43 -5.80
N ARG A 140 13.04 22.21 -5.31
CA ARG A 140 11.79 21.45 -5.42
C ARG A 140 11.50 20.66 -4.16
N GLU A 141 10.20 20.46 -3.92
CA GLU A 141 9.75 19.43 -3.01
C GLU A 141 9.76 18.09 -3.73
N ILE A 142 10.54 17.15 -3.22
CA ILE A 142 10.72 15.81 -3.77
C ILE A 142 9.99 14.84 -2.86
N VAL A 143 9.29 13.90 -3.46
CA VAL A 143 8.63 12.80 -2.75
C VAL A 143 9.54 11.59 -2.81
N GLY A 144 9.87 11.05 -1.65
CA GLY A 144 10.57 9.79 -1.48
C GLY A 144 9.72 8.84 -0.63
N ASP A 145 10.17 7.62 -0.46
CA ASP A 145 9.50 6.61 0.33
C ASP A 145 10.19 6.36 1.68
N MET A 146 9.36 6.10 2.66
CA MET A 146 9.76 5.53 3.95
C MET A 146 9.27 4.10 4.05
N VAL A 147 10.11 3.22 4.58
CA VAL A 147 9.68 1.93 5.10
C VAL A 147 9.34 2.10 6.57
N VAL A 148 8.16 1.69 6.99
CA VAL A 148 7.71 1.81 8.38
C VAL A 148 7.26 0.46 8.92
N GLU A 149 7.68 0.13 10.14
CA GLU A 149 7.13 -0.96 10.93
C GLU A 149 6.18 -0.38 11.96
N PHE A 150 4.95 -0.86 12.01
CA PHE A 150 3.97 -0.45 13.01
C PHE A 150 3.30 -1.66 13.68
N ALA A 151 3.01 -1.51 14.96
CA ALA A 151 2.31 -2.50 15.75
C ALA A 151 0.80 -2.53 15.41
N ALA A 152 0.11 -3.58 15.82
CA ALA A 152 -1.34 -3.68 15.68
C ALA A 152 -2.12 -2.52 16.36
N SER A 153 -1.51 -1.87 17.35
CA SER A 153 -2.02 -0.65 18.00
C SER A 153 -1.94 0.61 17.13
N GLY A 154 -1.20 0.56 16.01
CA GLY A 154 -0.89 1.72 15.16
C GLY A 154 0.39 2.47 15.58
N GLU A 155 1.05 2.05 16.64
CA GLU A 155 2.32 2.63 17.08
C GLU A 155 3.42 2.31 16.06
N VAL A 156 4.14 3.34 15.62
CA VAL A 156 5.31 3.18 14.75
C VAL A 156 6.49 2.73 15.60
N MET A 157 6.98 1.53 15.33
CA MET A 157 8.06 0.89 16.08
C MET A 157 9.43 1.18 15.48
N TRP A 158 9.48 1.34 14.15
CA TRP A 158 10.70 1.59 13.40
C TRP A 158 10.37 2.26 12.07
N SER A 159 11.32 3.03 11.56
CA SER A 159 11.24 3.60 10.22
C SER A 159 12.61 3.74 9.57
N TRP A 160 12.61 3.64 8.24
CA TRP A 160 13.75 3.91 7.38
C TRP A 160 13.33 4.92 6.32
N ASP A 161 14.00 6.05 6.25
CA ASP A 161 13.71 7.12 5.29
C ASP A 161 14.73 7.07 4.14
N SER A 162 14.25 6.95 2.90
CA SER A 162 15.11 6.94 1.72
C SER A 162 16.01 8.16 1.63
N PHE A 163 15.55 9.34 2.04
CA PHE A 163 16.35 10.57 2.01
C PHE A 163 17.53 10.61 2.99
N ASP A 164 17.53 9.77 4.01
CA ASP A 164 18.63 9.70 4.98
C ASP A 164 19.72 8.72 4.54
N HIS A 165 19.44 7.88 3.55
CA HIS A 165 20.30 6.77 3.13
C HIS A 165 20.71 6.82 1.67
N LEU A 166 19.92 7.46 0.82
CA LEU A 166 20.16 7.53 -0.62
C LEU A 166 20.39 8.97 -1.06
N ASP A 167 21.27 9.15 -2.03
CA ASP A 167 21.53 10.44 -2.64
C ASP A 167 20.36 10.85 -3.54
N PRO A 168 19.61 11.91 -3.22
CA PRO A 168 18.46 12.34 -4.02
C PRO A 168 18.85 12.83 -5.42
N TYR A 169 20.10 13.15 -5.68
CA TYR A 169 20.58 13.55 -7.00
C TYR A 169 20.98 12.38 -7.89
N ARG A 170 21.00 11.15 -7.34
CA ARG A 170 21.23 9.92 -8.07
C ARG A 170 19.95 9.45 -8.73
N ILE A 171 19.56 10.09 -9.81
CA ILE A 171 18.29 9.86 -10.48
C ILE A 171 18.44 8.86 -11.62
N GLY A 172 17.46 7.98 -11.77
CA GLY A 172 17.21 7.27 -13.02
C GLY A 172 16.55 8.25 -14.00
N TYR A 173 17.25 8.63 -15.03
CA TYR A 173 16.87 9.69 -15.95
C TYR A 173 15.55 9.45 -16.72
N ASP A 174 14.96 8.27 -16.66
CA ASP A 174 13.79 7.91 -17.47
C ASP A 174 12.44 8.32 -16.87
N ALA A 175 12.40 8.82 -15.63
CA ALA A 175 11.16 8.95 -14.89
C ALA A 175 10.77 10.38 -14.45
N LEU A 176 11.66 11.37 -14.50
CA LEU A 176 11.46 12.67 -13.86
C LEU A 176 10.28 13.49 -14.39
N ASP A 177 9.99 13.44 -15.68
CA ASP A 177 8.99 14.31 -16.30
C ASP A 177 7.66 13.61 -16.62
N ALA A 178 7.62 12.28 -16.67
CA ALA A 178 6.50 11.58 -17.28
C ALA A 178 5.40 11.16 -16.29
N TYR A 179 5.77 10.63 -15.15
CA TYR A 179 4.81 9.95 -14.27
C TYR A 179 3.80 10.91 -13.63
N TRP A 180 4.28 11.96 -12.99
CA TRP A 180 3.43 12.92 -12.29
C TRP A 180 2.82 13.95 -13.21
N HIS A 181 3.55 14.33 -14.29
CA HIS A 181 3.04 15.27 -15.29
C HIS A 181 1.75 14.78 -15.95
N VAL A 182 1.73 13.52 -16.42
CA VAL A 182 0.53 12.92 -17.04
C VAL A 182 -0.63 12.72 -16.06
N ARG A 183 -0.38 12.83 -14.78
CA ARG A 183 -1.39 12.76 -13.71
C ARG A 183 -1.87 14.12 -13.21
N GLY A 184 -1.50 15.20 -13.90
CA GLY A 184 -1.93 16.54 -13.56
C GLY A 184 -1.14 17.22 -12.45
N PHE A 185 0.07 16.74 -12.15
CA PHE A 185 0.98 17.32 -11.15
C PHE A 185 2.28 17.78 -11.79
N PRO A 186 2.24 18.84 -12.64
CA PRO A 186 3.38 19.22 -13.49
C PRO A 186 4.60 19.74 -12.72
N GLY A 187 4.49 19.98 -11.42
CA GLY A 187 5.57 20.44 -10.57
C GLY A 187 6.13 19.38 -9.63
N ALA A 188 5.54 18.20 -9.56
CA ALA A 188 5.98 17.13 -8.68
C ALA A 188 7.01 16.24 -9.38
N ALA A 189 8.06 15.89 -8.65
CA ALA A 189 9.02 14.88 -9.05
C ALA A 189 8.96 13.71 -8.08
N ASP A 190 8.97 12.51 -8.63
CA ASP A 190 9.11 11.27 -7.88
C ASP A 190 10.55 10.80 -8.02
N TRP A 191 11.13 10.43 -6.92
CA TRP A 191 12.52 10.05 -6.90
C TRP A 191 12.74 8.57 -6.56
N THR A 192 11.78 7.91 -5.94
CA THR A 192 11.86 6.49 -5.52
C THR A 192 10.92 5.59 -6.32
#